data_a4f5591ff97f2962d6c9014164d90121
#
_entry.id   a4f5591ff97f2962d6c9014164d90121
#
_cell.length_a   1.000
_cell.length_b   1.000
_cell.length_c   1.000
_cell.angle_alpha   90.00
_cell.angle_beta   90.00
_cell.angle_gamma   90.00
#
_symmetry.space_group_name_H-M   'P 1'
#
loop_
_entity.id
_entity.type
_entity.pdbx_description
1 polymer ?
#
loop_
_entity_poly.entity_id
_entity_poly.type
_entity_poly.pdbx_seq_one_letter_code
_entity_poly.pdbx_strand_id
1 'polypeptide(L)'
;MLHPTSLPSAYGVGDLGANAYKFVDFLASAGQTYWQVLPLGPTGYGDSPYQSFSAFAGNTNLISPELLVEDGLLTSEEIDQKPDFPVGRVDFGLLYDWKNHILALAFERFRSAPNGELRAGFESFAERERSWLDDYALFRAVKKAQGQKLWLEWEEPLKLRDAAVLERAREDLRGEIEAQKFQQ
;
A
#
# COMPACT_ATOMS: atom_id res chain seq x y z
N MET A 1 11.15 -12.51 -16.96
CA MET A 1 10.67 -11.39 -16.14
C MET A 1 9.14 -11.39 -16.13
N LEU A 2 8.53 -11.34 -14.96
CA LEU A 2 7.07 -11.20 -14.77
C LEU A 2 6.84 -10.32 -13.54
N HIS A 3 6.13 -9.20 -13.70
CA HIS A 3 5.79 -8.35 -12.55
C HIS A 3 4.60 -8.96 -11.77
N PRO A 4 4.55 -8.90 -10.43
CA PRO A 4 3.45 -9.46 -9.64
C PRO A 4 2.07 -8.96 -10.07
N THR A 5 1.96 -7.71 -10.50
CA THR A 5 0.70 -7.13 -11.03
C THR A 5 0.17 -7.83 -12.28
N SER A 6 0.99 -8.64 -12.98
CA SER A 6 0.59 -9.42 -14.15
C SER A 6 0.14 -10.85 -13.81
N LEU A 7 0.17 -11.22 -12.53
CA LEU A 7 -0.37 -12.50 -12.08
C LEU A 7 -1.91 -12.48 -12.16
N PRO A 8 -2.55 -13.64 -12.38
CA PRO A 8 -4.01 -13.74 -12.35
C PRO A 8 -4.55 -13.26 -10.99
N SER A 9 -5.61 -12.47 -11.02
CA SER A 9 -6.30 -12.02 -9.81
C SER A 9 -7.76 -11.71 -10.11
N ALA A 10 -8.64 -11.95 -9.16
CA ALA A 10 -10.04 -11.53 -9.21
C ALA A 10 -10.23 -10.04 -8.84
N TYR A 11 -9.16 -9.35 -8.43
CA TYR A 11 -9.19 -8.04 -7.80
C TYR A 11 -8.61 -6.92 -8.68
N GLY A 12 -8.69 -7.09 -10.00
CA GLY A 12 -8.34 -6.06 -10.98
C GLY A 12 -6.85 -5.94 -11.30
N VAL A 13 -5.97 -6.45 -10.45
CA VAL A 13 -4.51 -6.47 -10.63
C VAL A 13 -3.94 -7.65 -9.85
N GLY A 14 -2.85 -8.24 -10.33
CA GLY A 14 -2.13 -9.27 -9.58
C GLY A 14 -1.52 -8.69 -8.29
N ASP A 15 -1.44 -9.52 -7.25
CA ASP A 15 -0.96 -9.17 -5.92
C ASP A 15 0.00 -10.23 -5.35
N LEU A 16 0.49 -10.01 -4.13
CA LEU A 16 1.39 -10.94 -3.42
C LEU A 16 0.62 -12.00 -2.59
N GLY A 17 -0.58 -12.39 -3.06
CA GLY A 17 -1.40 -13.43 -2.47
C GLY A 17 -1.15 -14.82 -3.05
N ALA A 18 -2.17 -15.68 -2.99
CA ALA A 18 -2.09 -17.11 -3.33
C ALA A 18 -1.48 -17.39 -4.71
N ASN A 19 -1.75 -16.55 -5.72
CA ASN A 19 -1.19 -16.76 -7.05
C ASN A 19 0.30 -16.39 -7.16
N ALA A 20 0.79 -15.48 -6.33
CA ALA A 20 2.22 -15.22 -6.23
C ALA A 20 2.96 -16.40 -5.58
N TYR A 21 2.42 -17.00 -4.52
CA TYR A 21 2.97 -18.22 -3.92
C TYR A 21 3.01 -19.37 -4.91
N LYS A 22 1.90 -19.65 -5.62
CA LYS A 22 1.85 -20.69 -6.68
C LYS A 22 2.87 -20.44 -7.78
N PHE A 23 3.11 -19.18 -8.14
CA PHE A 23 4.11 -18.83 -9.15
C PHE A 23 5.54 -19.11 -8.65
N VAL A 24 5.84 -18.82 -7.38
CA VAL A 24 7.12 -19.15 -6.75
C VAL A 24 7.32 -20.68 -6.73
N ASP A 25 6.30 -21.46 -6.36
CA ASP A 25 6.36 -22.93 -6.38
C ASP A 25 6.60 -23.46 -7.79
N PHE A 26 5.95 -22.88 -8.80
CA PHE A 26 6.19 -23.22 -10.20
C PHE A 26 7.64 -22.91 -10.61
N LEU A 27 8.18 -21.75 -10.25
CA LEU A 27 9.58 -21.40 -10.55
C LEU A 27 10.54 -22.38 -9.88
N ALA A 28 10.31 -22.71 -8.61
CA ALA A 28 11.13 -23.67 -7.88
C ALA A 28 11.10 -25.06 -8.53
N SER A 29 9.91 -25.56 -8.90
CA SER A 29 9.74 -26.85 -9.58
C SER A 29 10.39 -26.87 -10.97
N ALA A 30 10.47 -25.72 -11.64
CA ALA A 30 11.15 -25.54 -12.92
C ALA A 30 12.66 -25.30 -12.78
N GLY A 31 13.23 -25.43 -11.58
CA GLY A 31 14.65 -25.26 -11.31
C GLY A 31 15.13 -23.79 -11.41
N GLN A 32 14.21 -22.82 -11.33
CA GLN A 32 14.58 -21.41 -11.33
C GLN A 32 14.95 -20.96 -9.92
N THR A 33 15.99 -20.13 -9.80
CA THR A 33 16.46 -19.59 -8.52
C THR A 33 16.15 -18.11 -8.32
N TYR A 34 15.72 -17.43 -9.38
CA TYR A 34 15.41 -15.99 -9.35
C TYR A 34 14.09 -15.69 -10.01
N TRP A 35 13.35 -14.80 -9.41
CA TRP A 35 12.18 -14.16 -10.01
C TRP A 35 12.51 -12.69 -10.31
N GLN A 36 12.69 -12.35 -11.58
CA GLN A 36 12.95 -10.97 -11.99
C GLN A 36 11.65 -10.19 -12.12
N VAL A 37 11.55 -9.08 -11.37
CA VAL A 37 10.42 -8.17 -11.33
C VAL A 37 10.84 -6.74 -11.72
N LEU A 38 9.87 -5.87 -12.02
CA LEU A 38 10.04 -4.42 -12.07
C LEU A 38 10.04 -3.85 -10.64
N PRO A 39 10.40 -2.55 -10.43
CA PRO A 39 10.32 -1.95 -9.11
C PRO A 39 8.96 -2.15 -8.43
N LEU A 40 8.97 -2.53 -7.16
CA LEU A 40 7.77 -2.85 -6.37
C LEU A 40 7.26 -1.67 -5.53
N GLY A 41 7.80 -0.48 -5.76
CA GLY A 41 7.43 0.74 -5.04
C GLY A 41 6.08 1.31 -5.48
N PRO A 42 5.54 2.28 -4.70
CA PRO A 42 4.30 2.95 -5.03
C PRO A 42 4.43 3.69 -6.35
N THR A 43 3.47 3.49 -7.25
CA THR A 43 3.48 4.12 -8.57
C THR A 43 3.01 5.57 -8.50
N GLY A 44 3.54 6.40 -9.39
CA GLY A 44 3.18 7.80 -9.55
C GLY A 44 2.36 8.04 -10.83
N TYR A 45 2.74 9.07 -11.59
CA TYR A 45 2.04 9.45 -12.80
C TYR A 45 2.07 8.32 -13.85
N GLY A 46 0.90 8.02 -14.41
CA GLY A 46 0.73 6.98 -15.44
C GLY A 46 0.94 5.56 -14.93
N ASP A 47 0.88 5.35 -13.63
CA ASP A 47 1.01 4.03 -12.97
C ASP A 47 2.31 3.28 -13.32
N SER A 48 3.32 4.03 -13.72
CA SER A 48 4.62 3.49 -14.10
C SER A 48 5.40 3.01 -12.86
N PRO A 49 5.90 1.77 -12.84
CA PRO A 49 6.73 1.27 -11.74
C PRO A 49 8.07 2.00 -11.62
N TYR A 50 8.48 2.75 -12.67
CA TYR A 50 9.71 3.54 -12.66
C TYR A 50 9.52 4.97 -12.12
N GLN A 51 8.28 5.40 -11.87
CA GLN A 51 7.96 6.69 -11.26
C GLN A 51 7.41 6.48 -9.84
N SER A 52 8.32 6.16 -8.93
CA SER A 52 7.96 5.91 -7.53
C SER A 52 8.18 7.14 -6.65
N PHE A 53 7.34 7.29 -5.63
CA PHE A 53 7.49 8.32 -4.60
C PHE A 53 8.53 7.95 -3.55
N SER A 54 8.95 6.69 -3.48
CA SER A 54 9.87 6.18 -2.48
C SER A 54 10.66 5.02 -3.04
N ALA A 55 11.92 4.92 -2.65
CA ALA A 55 12.78 3.78 -2.95
C ALA A 55 12.59 2.61 -1.96
N PHE A 56 11.90 2.86 -0.83
CA PHE A 56 11.74 1.89 0.27
C PHE A 56 10.31 1.36 0.41
N ALA A 57 9.33 2.23 0.19
CA ALA A 57 7.93 1.89 0.36
C ALA A 57 7.43 0.89 -0.69
N GLY A 58 6.56 -0.03 -0.26
CA GLY A 58 5.87 -0.98 -1.13
C GLY A 58 4.67 -0.38 -1.85
N ASN A 59 4.29 -0.99 -2.98
CA ASN A 59 3.08 -0.64 -3.71
C ASN A 59 1.86 -1.26 -3.03
N THR A 60 0.96 -0.45 -2.52
CA THR A 60 -0.27 -0.91 -1.84
C THR A 60 -1.21 -1.74 -2.73
N ASN A 61 -1.08 -1.62 -4.06
CA ASN A 61 -1.82 -2.49 -4.98
C ASN A 61 -1.40 -3.96 -4.89
N LEU A 62 -0.19 -4.25 -4.38
CA LEU A 62 0.31 -5.61 -4.19
C LEU A 62 -0.18 -6.27 -2.90
N ILE A 63 -0.87 -5.56 -2.02
CA ILE A 63 -1.49 -6.13 -0.82
C ILE A 63 -2.63 -7.06 -1.27
N SER A 64 -2.61 -8.31 -0.82
CA SER A 64 -3.66 -9.29 -1.13
C SER A 64 -4.90 -9.09 -0.27
N PRO A 65 -6.09 -8.89 -0.86
CA PRO A 65 -7.33 -8.84 -0.10
C PRO A 65 -7.66 -10.16 0.62
N GLU A 66 -7.30 -11.29 0.02
CA GLU A 66 -7.52 -12.61 0.60
C GLU A 66 -6.70 -12.81 1.87
N LEU A 67 -5.43 -12.40 1.88
CA LEU A 67 -4.60 -12.45 3.09
C LEU A 67 -5.12 -11.52 4.19
N LEU A 68 -5.69 -10.37 3.85
CA LEU A 68 -6.36 -9.50 4.85
C LEU A 68 -7.60 -10.16 5.46
N VAL A 69 -8.28 -11.05 4.73
CA VAL A 69 -9.38 -11.86 5.28
C VAL A 69 -8.82 -12.95 6.21
N GLU A 70 -7.74 -13.61 5.83
CA GLU A 70 -7.07 -14.61 6.68
C GLU A 70 -6.57 -14.00 7.99
N ASP A 71 -6.06 -12.77 7.94
CA ASP A 71 -5.63 -11.98 9.11
C ASP A 71 -6.81 -11.43 9.95
N GLY A 72 -8.07 -11.64 9.52
CA GLY A 72 -9.27 -11.13 10.19
C GLY A 72 -9.47 -9.63 10.07
N LEU A 73 -8.75 -8.97 9.16
CA LEU A 73 -8.83 -7.53 8.90
C LEU A 73 -9.92 -7.17 7.89
N LEU A 74 -10.38 -8.13 7.09
CA LEU A 74 -11.53 -8.02 6.20
C LEU A 74 -12.43 -9.25 6.34
N THR A 75 -13.62 -9.21 5.75
CA THR A 75 -14.48 -10.38 5.57
C THR A 75 -14.56 -10.76 4.09
N SER A 76 -14.94 -12.01 3.81
CA SER A 76 -15.16 -12.46 2.43
C SER A 76 -16.22 -11.62 1.72
N GLU A 77 -17.30 -11.23 2.42
CA GLU A 77 -18.37 -10.41 1.87
C GLU A 77 -17.88 -9.02 1.47
N GLU A 78 -16.92 -8.44 2.20
CA GLU A 78 -16.35 -7.12 1.89
C GLU A 78 -15.51 -7.17 0.61
N ILE A 79 -14.70 -8.22 0.43
CA ILE A 79 -13.90 -8.36 -0.79
C ILE A 79 -14.73 -8.81 -2.00
N ASP A 80 -15.86 -9.49 -1.79
CA ASP A 80 -16.79 -9.89 -2.85
C ASP A 80 -17.59 -8.69 -3.41
N GLN A 81 -17.67 -7.57 -2.70
CA GLN A 81 -18.27 -6.32 -3.18
C GLN A 81 -17.36 -5.55 -4.17
N LYS A 82 -16.34 -6.21 -4.70
CA LYS A 82 -15.46 -5.62 -5.72
C LYS A 82 -16.24 -5.24 -6.98
N PRO A 83 -15.81 -4.21 -7.70
CA PRO A 83 -16.37 -3.88 -9.01
C PRO A 83 -16.07 -4.96 -10.04
N ASP A 84 -16.79 -4.96 -11.15
CA ASP A 84 -16.51 -5.81 -12.31
C ASP A 84 -15.26 -5.30 -13.03
N PHE A 85 -14.10 -5.82 -12.63
CA PHE A 85 -12.83 -5.46 -13.24
C PHE A 85 -12.70 -6.02 -14.66
N PRO A 86 -12.19 -5.23 -15.63
CA PRO A 86 -11.90 -5.71 -16.97
C PRO A 86 -10.89 -6.87 -16.98
N VAL A 87 -11.16 -7.94 -17.74
CA VAL A 87 -10.27 -9.13 -17.79
C VAL A 87 -8.99 -8.87 -18.59
N GLY A 88 -9.05 -8.02 -19.60
CA GLY A 88 -7.93 -7.82 -20.55
C GLY A 88 -7.01 -6.65 -20.24
N ARG A 89 -7.28 -5.88 -19.19
CA ARG A 89 -6.50 -4.70 -18.80
C ARG A 89 -6.75 -4.34 -17.34
N VAL A 90 -5.82 -3.61 -16.74
CA VAL A 90 -6.03 -2.98 -15.43
C VAL A 90 -6.78 -1.66 -15.63
N ASP A 91 -7.88 -1.47 -14.93
CA ASP A 91 -8.54 -0.17 -14.77
C ASP A 91 -8.11 0.43 -13.43
N PHE A 92 -7.10 1.30 -13.47
CA PHE A 92 -6.52 1.88 -12.27
C PHE A 92 -7.50 2.81 -11.52
N GLY A 93 -8.46 3.42 -12.21
CA GLY A 93 -9.50 4.22 -11.54
C GLY A 93 -10.35 3.37 -10.61
N LEU A 94 -10.99 2.33 -11.15
CA LEU A 94 -11.78 1.37 -10.37
C LEU A 94 -10.93 0.68 -9.30
N LEU A 95 -9.67 0.34 -9.63
CA LEU A 95 -8.77 -0.31 -8.71
C LEU A 95 -8.46 0.56 -7.49
N TYR A 96 -8.08 1.82 -7.69
CA TYR A 96 -7.74 2.72 -6.60
C TYR A 96 -8.92 3.01 -5.68
N ASP A 97 -10.11 3.26 -6.26
CA ASP A 97 -11.31 3.53 -5.47
C ASP A 97 -11.64 2.34 -4.56
N TRP A 98 -11.67 1.14 -5.13
CA TRP A 98 -11.97 -0.07 -4.38
C TRP A 98 -10.85 -0.44 -3.39
N LYS A 99 -9.57 -0.44 -3.82
CA LYS A 99 -8.45 -0.82 -2.96
C LYS A 99 -8.30 0.13 -1.78
N ASN A 100 -8.43 1.44 -1.99
CA ASN A 100 -8.39 2.41 -0.91
C ASN A 100 -9.54 2.20 0.09
N HIS A 101 -10.74 1.84 -0.40
CA HIS A 101 -11.88 1.55 0.45
C HIS A 101 -11.61 0.34 1.36
N ILE A 102 -11.20 -0.81 0.80
CA ILE A 102 -10.95 -2.01 1.61
C ILE A 102 -9.76 -1.85 2.56
N LEU A 103 -8.70 -1.13 2.16
CA LEU A 103 -7.57 -0.84 3.04
C LEU A 103 -7.97 0.09 4.19
N ALA A 104 -8.91 1.01 3.97
CA ALA A 104 -9.47 1.83 5.05
C ALA A 104 -10.28 0.98 6.04
N LEU A 105 -11.12 0.05 5.55
CA LEU A 105 -11.86 -0.88 6.42
C LEU A 105 -10.90 -1.77 7.24
N ALA A 106 -9.87 -2.33 6.60
CA ALA A 106 -8.86 -3.14 7.27
C ALA A 106 -8.14 -2.35 8.37
N PHE A 107 -7.77 -1.10 8.08
CA PHE A 107 -7.12 -0.22 9.07
C PHE A 107 -8.04 0.09 10.26
N GLU A 108 -9.31 0.42 10.03
CA GLU A 108 -10.25 0.68 11.13
C GLU A 108 -10.44 -0.54 12.02
N ARG A 109 -10.50 -1.74 11.44
CA ARG A 109 -10.58 -3.00 12.20
C ARG A 109 -9.30 -3.27 12.98
N PHE A 110 -8.13 -3.07 12.36
CA PHE A 110 -6.83 -3.15 13.01
C PHE A 110 -6.74 -2.18 14.20
N ARG A 111 -7.16 -0.93 14.02
CA ARG A 111 -7.14 0.10 15.05
C ARG A 111 -8.06 -0.22 16.23
N SER A 112 -9.20 -0.86 15.95
CA SER A 112 -10.19 -1.26 16.97
C SER A 112 -9.77 -2.51 17.76
N ALA A 113 -8.79 -3.27 17.27
CA ALA A 113 -8.23 -4.44 17.94
C ALA A 113 -6.95 -4.06 18.72
N PRO A 114 -7.04 -3.65 20.00
CA PRO A 114 -5.94 -2.96 20.68
C PRO A 114 -4.73 -3.86 21.01
N ASN A 115 -4.91 -5.18 21.02
CA ASN A 115 -3.87 -6.14 21.42
C ASN A 115 -3.88 -7.36 20.50
N GLY A 116 -2.70 -7.86 20.14
CA GLY A 116 -2.56 -9.07 19.33
C GLY A 116 -1.23 -9.10 18.58
N GLU A 117 -0.97 -10.22 17.94
CA GLU A 117 0.27 -10.43 17.15
C GLU A 117 0.42 -9.40 16.02
N LEU A 118 -0.66 -9.05 15.34
CA LEU A 118 -0.64 -8.04 14.28
C LEU A 118 -0.23 -6.66 14.80
N ARG A 119 -0.73 -6.27 15.99
CA ARG A 119 -0.34 -4.99 16.62
C ARG A 119 1.14 -4.99 17.00
N ALA A 120 1.61 -6.05 17.65
CA ALA A 120 3.02 -6.18 18.01
C ALA A 120 3.93 -6.23 16.77
N GLY A 121 3.50 -6.91 15.70
CA GLY A 121 4.18 -6.94 14.41
C GLY A 121 4.28 -5.55 13.78
N PHE A 122 3.19 -4.82 13.76
CA PHE A 122 3.14 -3.43 13.25
C PHE A 122 4.09 -2.50 14.03
N GLU A 123 4.05 -2.55 15.36
CA GLU A 123 4.90 -1.70 16.20
C GLU A 123 6.40 -2.03 16.00
N SER A 124 6.74 -3.31 15.94
CA SER A 124 8.10 -3.77 15.65
C SER A 124 8.56 -3.34 14.26
N PHE A 125 7.71 -3.46 13.25
CA PHE A 125 7.99 -2.98 11.89
C PHE A 125 8.18 -1.47 11.86
N ALA A 126 7.27 -0.70 12.45
CA ALA A 126 7.31 0.75 12.46
C ALA A 126 8.57 1.28 13.15
N GLU A 127 9.02 0.66 14.24
CA GLU A 127 10.27 1.06 14.92
C GLU A 127 11.50 0.67 14.09
N ARG A 128 11.54 -0.52 13.50
CA ARG A 128 12.67 -0.97 12.67
C ARG A 128 12.86 -0.11 11.42
N GLU A 129 11.75 0.26 10.78
CA GLU A 129 11.75 1.00 9.51
C GLU A 129 11.62 2.52 9.69
N ARG A 130 11.67 3.02 10.92
CA ARG A 130 11.41 4.41 11.30
C ARG A 130 12.21 5.43 10.49
N SER A 131 13.44 5.06 10.08
CA SER A 131 14.34 5.95 9.36
C SER A 131 13.79 6.48 8.03
N TRP A 132 12.90 5.75 7.39
CA TRP A 132 12.24 6.16 6.14
C TRP A 132 10.72 6.22 6.28
N LEU A 133 10.12 5.33 7.09
CA LEU A 133 8.68 5.15 7.19
C LEU A 133 7.97 6.39 7.77
N ASP A 134 8.55 7.03 8.78
CA ASP A 134 7.99 8.23 9.40
C ASP A 134 7.86 9.39 8.41
N ASP A 135 8.90 9.64 7.64
CA ASP A 135 8.89 10.70 6.62
C ASP A 135 7.98 10.36 5.44
N TYR A 136 7.97 9.10 5.00
CA TYR A 136 7.09 8.64 3.94
C TYR A 136 5.61 8.75 4.34
N ALA A 137 5.24 8.27 5.52
CA ALA A 137 3.87 8.32 6.01
C ALA A 137 3.39 9.76 6.21
N LEU A 138 4.23 10.65 6.74
CA LEU A 138 3.94 12.08 6.84
C LEU A 138 3.74 12.72 5.46
N PHE A 139 4.64 12.45 4.51
CA PHE A 139 4.50 12.95 3.14
C PHE A 139 3.18 12.51 2.50
N ARG A 140 2.82 11.25 2.64
CA ARG A 140 1.57 10.69 2.09
C ARG A 140 0.34 11.33 2.73
N ALA A 141 0.35 11.50 4.07
CA ALA A 141 -0.74 12.12 4.80
C ALA A 141 -0.94 13.60 4.38
N VAL A 142 0.16 14.36 4.32
CA VAL A 142 0.12 15.75 3.84
C VAL A 142 -0.35 15.82 2.39
N LYS A 143 0.16 14.96 1.50
CA LYS A 143 -0.26 14.91 0.10
C LYS A 143 -1.76 14.66 -0.04
N LYS A 144 -2.33 13.76 0.75
CA LYS A 144 -3.77 13.50 0.80
C LYS A 144 -4.54 14.72 1.30
N ALA A 145 -4.10 15.37 2.38
CA ALA A 145 -4.70 16.58 2.92
C ALA A 145 -4.65 17.76 1.94
N GLN A 146 -3.62 17.82 1.09
CA GLN A 146 -3.48 18.82 0.03
C GLN A 146 -4.20 18.43 -1.28
N GLY A 147 -5.14 17.46 -1.25
CA GLY A 147 -5.91 17.05 -2.43
C GLY A 147 -5.07 16.42 -3.52
N GLN A 148 -4.03 15.66 -3.18
CA GLN A 148 -3.11 14.96 -4.07
C GLN A 148 -2.25 15.88 -4.97
N LYS A 149 -2.19 17.18 -4.70
CA LYS A 149 -1.34 18.13 -5.43
C LYS A 149 0.13 17.71 -5.42
N LEU A 150 0.87 18.20 -6.41
CA LEU A 150 2.33 18.07 -6.41
C LEU A 150 2.90 18.83 -5.20
N TRP A 151 3.95 18.29 -4.57
CA TRP A 151 4.58 18.95 -3.43
C TRP A 151 5.14 20.35 -3.77
N LEU A 152 5.44 20.62 -5.03
CA LEU A 152 5.85 21.94 -5.53
C LEU A 152 4.74 22.99 -5.42
N GLU A 153 3.47 22.56 -5.36
CA GLU A 153 2.29 23.42 -5.24
C GLU A 153 1.83 23.61 -3.79
N TRP A 154 2.53 22.98 -2.84
CA TRP A 154 2.24 23.13 -1.41
C TRP A 154 2.69 24.52 -0.93
N GLU A 155 2.18 24.93 0.23
CA GLU A 155 2.65 26.13 0.90
C GLU A 155 4.16 26.07 1.20
N GLU A 156 4.82 27.20 1.09
CA GLU A 156 6.28 27.30 1.18
C GLU A 156 6.85 26.67 2.47
N PRO A 157 6.28 26.87 3.68
CA PRO A 157 6.79 26.23 4.90
C PRO A 157 6.74 24.69 4.85
N LEU A 158 5.72 24.11 4.22
CA LEU A 158 5.65 22.66 4.02
C LEU A 158 6.69 22.16 3.02
N LYS A 159 6.89 22.88 1.91
CA LYS A 159 7.92 22.56 0.91
C LYS A 159 9.33 22.63 1.51
N LEU A 160 9.60 23.64 2.30
CA LEU A 160 10.90 23.85 2.95
C LEU A 160 11.09 23.01 4.21
N ARG A 161 10.10 22.20 4.57
CA ARG A 161 10.13 21.30 5.74
C ARG A 161 10.35 22.06 7.05
N ASP A 162 9.68 23.22 7.22
CA ASP A 162 9.72 23.96 8.47
C ASP A 162 9.32 23.06 9.65
N ALA A 163 10.18 23.02 10.68
CA ALA A 163 10.03 22.07 11.77
C ALA A 163 8.73 22.26 12.56
N ALA A 164 8.31 23.50 12.81
CA ALA A 164 7.09 23.78 13.56
C ALA A 164 5.84 23.43 12.74
N VAL A 165 5.88 23.67 11.43
CA VAL A 165 4.78 23.32 10.51
C VAL A 165 4.66 21.81 10.34
N LEU A 166 5.80 21.09 10.25
CA LEU A 166 5.80 19.63 10.17
C LEU A 166 5.31 19.00 11.48
N GLU A 167 5.66 19.56 12.65
CA GLU A 167 5.19 19.05 13.94
C GLU A 167 3.66 19.20 14.06
N ARG A 168 3.13 20.36 13.70
CA ARG A 168 1.68 20.55 13.64
C ARG A 168 1.01 19.57 12.68
N ALA A 169 1.59 19.36 11.49
CA ALA A 169 1.06 18.40 10.53
C ALA A 169 1.07 16.97 11.09
N ARG A 170 2.07 16.57 11.89
CA ARG A 170 2.09 15.27 12.57
C ARG A 170 0.96 15.13 13.60
N GLU A 171 0.67 16.18 14.34
CA GLU A 171 -0.43 16.21 15.30
C GLU A 171 -1.79 16.13 14.60
N ASP A 172 -2.02 17.01 13.63
CA ASP A 172 -3.29 17.16 12.92
C ASP A 172 -3.63 15.92 12.08
N LEU A 173 -2.62 15.26 11.49
CA LEU A 173 -2.77 14.13 10.58
C LEU A 173 -2.38 12.78 11.19
N ARG A 174 -2.28 12.68 12.52
CA ARG A 174 -1.84 11.47 13.24
C ARG A 174 -2.53 10.18 12.76
N GLY A 175 -3.85 10.21 12.63
CA GLY A 175 -4.62 9.03 12.20
C GLY A 175 -4.32 8.63 10.76
N GLU A 176 -4.14 9.60 9.86
CA GLU A 176 -3.76 9.33 8.48
C GLU A 176 -2.32 8.81 8.38
N ILE A 177 -1.40 9.36 9.16
CA ILE A 177 -0.01 8.89 9.24
C ILE A 177 0.03 7.43 9.69
N GLU A 178 -0.75 7.05 10.72
CA GLU A 178 -0.84 5.67 11.19
C GLU A 178 -1.42 4.75 10.09
N ALA A 179 -2.46 5.21 9.37
CA ALA A 179 -3.01 4.48 8.23
C ALA A 179 -1.98 4.25 7.12
N GLN A 180 -1.17 5.27 6.80
CA GLN A 180 -0.11 5.14 5.79
C GLN A 180 1.00 4.17 6.23
N LYS A 181 1.35 4.13 7.53
CA LYS A 181 2.29 3.16 8.08
C LYS A 181 1.74 1.73 8.04
N PHE A 182 0.46 1.57 8.38
CA PHE A 182 -0.24 0.28 8.33
C PHE A 182 -0.23 -0.35 6.93
N GLN A 183 -0.29 0.47 5.89
CA GLN A 183 -0.29 0.01 4.49
C GLN A 183 1.10 -0.43 4.00
N GLN A 184 2.15 -0.30 4.81
CA GLN A 184 3.52 -0.72 4.49
C GLN A 184 3.93 -2.00 5.19
#